data_d3bf041efb27a8fd39af3bb6d7f2c6ca
#
_entry.id   d3bf041efb27a8fd39af3bb6d7f2c6ca
#
_cell.length_a   1.000
_cell.length_b   1.000
_cell.length_c   1.000
_cell.angle_alpha   90.00
_cell.angle_beta   90.00
_cell.angle_gamma   90.00
#
_symmetry.space_group_name_H-M   'P 1'
#
loop_
_entity.id
_entity.type
_entity.pdbx_description
1 polymer ?
#
loop_
_entity_poly.entity_id
_entity_poly.type
_entity_poly.pdbx_seq_one_letter_code
_entity_poly.pdbx_strand_id
1 'polypeptide(L)'
;MCIRDSSATVRIVTVEEAGRGALDRESRIPATDALVTNQPGICLMVLAADCVPVLLFEPEKRVVAAVHAGWRGTAAEIVGVTVRVMQEHFGCDLQRVVAAIGPSIGKCCFEVGEEVARVFQQLFPGNQAIVGLGKQPGKYQVDLWEANRKELLACGVKNENIEVAGMCSVCHPDLFFSYRREGERAGLPLI
;
A
#
# COMPACT_ATOMS: atom_id res chain seq x y z
N MET A 1 -8.49 -7.93 -7.43
CA MET A 1 -7.50 -8.99 -7.73
C MET A 1 -6.22 -8.59 -7.02
N CYS A 2 -5.90 -9.27 -5.94
CA CYS A 2 -4.60 -9.07 -5.30
C CYS A 2 -3.54 -9.51 -6.31
N ILE A 3 -2.62 -8.62 -6.67
CA ILE A 3 -1.52 -8.97 -7.57
C ILE A 3 -0.68 -10.00 -6.83
N ARG A 4 -0.61 -11.24 -7.33
CA ARG A 4 0.08 -12.36 -6.65
C ARG A 4 1.60 -12.22 -6.68
N ASP A 5 2.12 -11.39 -7.58
CA ASP A 5 3.55 -11.17 -7.76
C ASP A 5 3.83 -9.66 -7.70
N SER A 6 4.03 -9.16 -6.48
CA SER A 6 4.47 -7.79 -6.28
C SER A 6 5.95 -7.71 -6.63
N SER A 7 6.27 -7.03 -7.71
CA SER A 7 7.63 -6.73 -8.15
C SER A 7 8.12 -5.37 -7.66
N ALA A 8 7.34 -4.69 -6.80
CA ALA A 8 7.55 -3.30 -6.39
C ALA A 8 7.70 -2.36 -7.61
N THR A 9 6.83 -2.53 -8.59
CA THR A 9 6.87 -1.76 -9.84
C THR A 9 6.07 -0.49 -9.71
N VAL A 10 6.72 0.65 -9.97
CA VAL A 10 6.12 1.98 -10.02
C VAL A 10 5.97 2.41 -11.47
N ARG A 11 4.78 2.91 -11.85
CA ARG A 11 4.50 3.48 -13.18
C ARG A 11 4.23 4.96 -13.08
N ILE A 12 4.94 5.75 -13.88
CA ILE A 12 4.62 7.16 -14.11
C ILE A 12 3.54 7.21 -15.17
N VAL A 13 2.40 7.83 -14.83
CA VAL A 13 1.20 7.87 -15.68
C VAL A 13 1.15 9.20 -16.41
N THR A 14 0.95 9.14 -17.73
CA THR A 14 0.81 10.28 -18.61
C THR A 14 -0.64 10.44 -19.12
N VAL A 15 -0.93 11.52 -19.81
CA VAL A 15 -2.26 11.77 -20.43
C VAL A 15 -2.65 10.69 -21.42
N GLU A 16 -1.70 10.02 -22.05
CA GLU A 16 -1.93 8.93 -23.01
C GLU A 16 -2.48 7.67 -22.35
N GLU A 17 -2.23 7.52 -21.05
CA GLU A 17 -2.71 6.39 -20.26
C GLU A 17 -4.00 6.72 -19.48
N ALA A 18 -4.53 7.95 -19.65
CA ALA A 18 -5.75 8.37 -18.97
C ALA A 18 -6.94 7.47 -19.34
N GLY A 19 -7.76 7.10 -18.36
CA GLY A 19 -8.93 6.25 -18.55
C GLY A 19 -8.65 4.74 -18.59
N ARG A 20 -7.39 4.30 -18.62
CA ARG A 20 -7.04 2.89 -18.59
C ARG A 20 -7.53 2.24 -17.28
N GLY A 21 -8.20 1.10 -17.41
CA GLY A 21 -8.77 0.36 -16.30
C GLY A 21 -10.04 0.96 -15.68
N ALA A 22 -10.49 2.15 -16.14
CA ALA A 22 -11.65 2.82 -15.56
C ALA A 22 -12.98 2.12 -15.90
N LEU A 23 -13.15 1.71 -17.14
CA LEU A 23 -14.36 1.04 -17.62
C LEU A 23 -14.12 -0.43 -18.00
N ASP A 24 -12.89 -0.76 -18.33
CA ASP A 24 -12.49 -2.09 -18.76
C ASP A 24 -11.24 -2.54 -18.00
N ARG A 25 -11.38 -3.67 -17.30
CA ARG A 25 -10.29 -4.26 -16.51
C ARG A 25 -9.09 -4.71 -17.35
N GLU A 26 -9.30 -5.10 -18.59
CA GLU A 26 -8.23 -5.58 -19.47
C GLU A 26 -7.32 -4.43 -19.90
N SER A 27 -7.86 -3.22 -19.98
CA SER A 27 -7.10 -2.02 -20.32
C SER A 27 -6.27 -1.45 -19.16
N ARG A 28 -6.38 -1.98 -17.95
CA ARG A 28 -5.58 -1.53 -16.80
C ARG A 28 -4.08 -1.60 -17.09
N ILE A 29 -3.30 -0.79 -16.39
CA ILE A 29 -1.85 -0.83 -16.48
C ILE A 29 -1.37 -2.15 -15.82
N PRO A 30 -0.74 -3.05 -16.59
CA PRO A 30 -0.38 -4.37 -16.07
C PRO A 30 0.87 -4.32 -15.19
N ALA A 31 1.06 -5.35 -14.35
CA ALA A 31 2.27 -5.58 -13.54
C ALA A 31 2.76 -4.30 -12.81
N THR A 32 1.83 -3.57 -12.18
CA THR A 32 2.13 -2.28 -11.56
C THR A 32 1.51 -2.25 -10.16
N ASP A 33 2.33 -1.96 -9.16
CA ASP A 33 1.92 -1.84 -7.76
C ASP A 33 1.70 -0.39 -7.33
N ALA A 34 2.29 0.58 -8.04
CA ALA A 34 2.10 1.99 -7.76
C ALA A 34 2.02 2.83 -9.03
N LEU A 35 1.18 3.87 -8.97
CA LEU A 35 0.98 4.86 -10.02
C LEU A 35 1.38 6.23 -9.50
N VAL A 36 2.11 6.99 -10.32
CA VAL A 36 2.57 8.35 -9.98
C VAL A 36 2.28 9.29 -11.15
N THR A 37 1.81 10.50 -10.88
CA THR A 37 1.63 11.53 -11.92
C THR A 37 1.71 12.94 -11.35
N ASN A 38 2.10 13.89 -12.20
CA ASN A 38 1.95 15.33 -11.98
C ASN A 38 0.96 15.98 -12.98
N GLN A 39 0.27 15.15 -13.78
CA GLN A 39 -0.64 15.64 -14.82
C GLN A 39 -2.00 15.99 -14.20
N PRO A 40 -2.47 17.25 -14.34
CA PRO A 40 -3.79 17.64 -13.87
C PRO A 40 -4.90 16.88 -14.60
N GLY A 41 -5.96 16.54 -13.87
CA GLY A 41 -7.13 15.85 -14.44
C GLY A 41 -6.99 14.33 -14.55
N ILE A 42 -5.84 13.75 -14.19
CA ILE A 42 -5.68 12.29 -14.10
C ILE A 42 -6.01 11.83 -12.69
N CYS A 43 -6.98 10.93 -12.56
CA CYS A 43 -7.30 10.24 -11.33
C CYS A 43 -6.54 8.91 -11.26
N LEU A 44 -5.73 8.71 -10.22
CA LEU A 44 -5.06 7.45 -9.95
C LEU A 44 -5.91 6.60 -9.02
N MET A 45 -6.05 5.30 -9.33
CA MET A 45 -6.84 4.37 -8.53
C MET A 45 -6.10 3.06 -8.33
N VAL A 46 -6.09 2.58 -7.09
CA VAL A 46 -5.67 1.22 -6.72
C VAL A 46 -6.83 0.53 -6.01
N LEU A 47 -6.99 -0.77 -6.26
CA LEU A 47 -8.03 -1.58 -5.63
C LEU A 47 -7.39 -2.52 -4.63
N ALA A 48 -7.95 -2.57 -3.43
CA ALA A 48 -7.47 -3.42 -2.37
C ALA A 48 -8.64 -4.11 -1.65
N ALA A 49 -8.44 -5.37 -1.28
CA ALA A 49 -9.25 -6.10 -0.32
C ALA A 49 -8.26 -6.72 0.67
N ASP A 50 -8.07 -6.06 1.80
CA ASP A 50 -7.07 -6.31 2.85
C ASP A 50 -5.67 -5.74 2.62
N CYS A 51 -5.16 -5.67 1.38
CA CYS A 51 -3.88 -5.01 1.12
C CYS A 51 -3.93 -3.52 1.46
N VAL A 52 -2.79 -2.93 1.84
CA VAL A 52 -2.73 -1.53 2.27
C VAL A 52 -2.70 -0.59 1.06
N PRO A 53 -3.72 0.26 0.86
CA PRO A 53 -3.63 1.36 -0.07
C PRO A 53 -2.89 2.53 0.59
N VAL A 54 -1.93 3.13 -0.11
CA VAL A 54 -1.26 4.34 0.36
C VAL A 54 -1.39 5.42 -0.70
N LEU A 55 -1.84 6.60 -0.27
CA LEU A 55 -1.91 7.79 -1.12
C LEU A 55 -0.80 8.75 -0.72
N LEU A 56 -0.11 9.30 -1.70
CA LEU A 56 0.96 10.27 -1.50
C LEU A 56 0.66 11.54 -2.29
N PHE A 57 1.00 12.69 -1.71
CA PHE A 57 0.87 14.00 -2.36
C PHE A 57 2.02 14.92 -1.97
N GLU A 58 2.65 15.53 -2.96
CA GLU A 58 3.62 16.61 -2.78
C GLU A 58 3.05 17.90 -3.37
N PRO A 59 2.75 18.92 -2.52
CA PRO A 59 1.93 20.06 -2.92
C PRO A 59 2.64 21.06 -3.85
N GLU A 60 3.95 21.21 -3.77
CA GLU A 60 4.70 22.19 -4.58
C GLU A 60 4.85 21.73 -6.02
N LYS A 61 5.24 20.49 -6.23
CA LYS A 61 5.35 19.86 -7.55
C LYS A 61 4.01 19.36 -8.07
N ARG A 62 2.98 19.31 -7.20
CA ARG A 62 1.65 18.78 -7.48
C ARG A 62 1.70 17.35 -8.00
N VAL A 63 2.55 16.53 -7.39
CA VAL A 63 2.69 15.11 -7.71
C VAL A 63 1.80 14.31 -6.78
N VAL A 64 1.04 13.38 -7.34
CA VAL A 64 0.22 12.43 -6.59
C VAL A 64 0.66 11.01 -6.89
N ALA A 65 0.50 10.11 -5.92
CA ALA A 65 0.70 8.69 -6.13
C ALA A 65 -0.38 7.87 -5.43
N ALA A 66 -0.70 6.72 -6.02
CA ALA A 66 -1.55 5.69 -5.43
C ALA A 66 -0.79 4.36 -5.43
N VAL A 67 -0.63 3.76 -4.26
CA VAL A 67 0.20 2.57 -4.03
C VAL A 67 -0.65 1.44 -3.47
N HIS A 68 -0.50 0.24 -4.03
CA HIS A 68 -1.03 -1.00 -3.52
C HIS A 68 0.08 -1.77 -2.78
N ALA A 69 0.10 -1.66 -1.45
CA ALA A 69 1.10 -2.29 -0.60
C ALA A 69 0.53 -3.54 0.10
N GLY A 70 0.41 -4.65 -0.63
CA GLY A 70 0.22 -5.96 -0.03
C GLY A 70 1.47 -6.38 0.74
N TRP A 71 1.45 -7.49 1.50
CA TRP A 71 2.58 -7.89 2.33
C TRP A 71 3.89 -8.09 1.51
N ARG A 72 3.79 -8.59 0.27
CA ARG A 72 4.95 -8.72 -0.63
C ARG A 72 5.45 -7.36 -1.10
N GLY A 73 4.53 -6.45 -1.45
CA GLY A 73 4.86 -5.09 -1.84
C GLY A 73 5.52 -4.32 -0.70
N THR A 74 4.97 -4.42 0.51
CA THR A 74 5.57 -3.85 1.72
C THR A 74 6.95 -4.46 1.97
N ALA A 75 7.11 -5.78 1.85
CA ALA A 75 8.39 -6.44 2.01
C ALA A 75 9.43 -6.04 0.93
N ALA A 76 8.96 -5.65 -0.24
CA ALA A 76 9.79 -5.10 -1.33
C ALA A 76 9.89 -3.56 -1.31
N GLU A 77 9.48 -2.93 -0.21
CA GLU A 77 9.56 -1.48 0.04
C GLU A 77 8.86 -0.63 -1.04
N ILE A 78 7.70 -1.08 -1.55
CA ILE A 78 6.99 -0.40 -2.65
C ILE A 78 6.69 1.07 -2.36
N VAL A 79 6.35 1.41 -1.11
CA VAL A 79 6.09 2.80 -0.70
C VAL A 79 7.38 3.61 -0.77
N GLY A 80 8.48 3.09 -0.26
CA GLY A 80 9.79 3.71 -0.34
C GLY A 80 10.27 3.87 -1.78
N VAL A 81 10.07 2.86 -2.64
CA VAL A 81 10.38 2.95 -4.09
C VAL A 81 9.57 4.07 -4.73
N THR A 82 8.26 4.17 -4.41
CA THR A 82 7.38 5.21 -4.95
C THR A 82 7.83 6.61 -4.55
N VAL A 83 8.18 6.81 -3.29
CA VAL A 83 8.68 8.09 -2.77
C VAL A 83 9.99 8.49 -3.44
N ARG A 84 10.90 7.54 -3.67
CA ARG A 84 12.14 7.78 -4.43
C ARG A 84 11.86 8.19 -5.88
N VAL A 85 10.91 7.54 -6.56
CA VAL A 85 10.48 7.95 -7.91
C VAL A 85 9.92 9.38 -7.92
N MET A 86 9.11 9.75 -6.92
CA MET A 86 8.61 11.12 -6.77
C MET A 86 9.77 12.13 -6.62
N GLN A 87 10.78 11.80 -5.83
CA GLN A 87 11.97 12.65 -5.64
C GLN A 87 12.83 12.73 -6.91
N GLU A 88 13.23 11.59 -7.46
CA GLU A 88 14.19 11.52 -8.56
C GLU A 88 13.63 12.02 -9.88
N HIS A 89 12.36 11.70 -10.17
CA HIS A 89 11.75 12.04 -11.45
C HIS A 89 11.06 13.41 -11.47
N PHE A 90 10.46 13.81 -10.34
CA PHE A 90 9.69 15.06 -10.26
C PHE A 90 10.35 16.12 -9.39
N GLY A 91 11.45 15.81 -8.70
CA GLY A 91 12.14 16.73 -7.78
C GLY A 91 11.31 17.08 -6.54
N CYS A 92 10.49 16.14 -6.06
CA CYS A 92 9.69 16.32 -4.85
C CYS A 92 10.58 16.48 -3.62
N ASP A 93 10.21 17.42 -2.73
CA ASP A 93 10.78 17.50 -1.39
C ASP A 93 10.05 16.51 -0.47
N LEU A 94 10.77 15.48 -0.02
CA LEU A 94 10.18 14.40 0.79
C LEU A 94 9.66 14.91 2.15
N GLN A 95 10.18 16.00 2.66
CA GLN A 95 9.69 16.62 3.90
C GLN A 95 8.31 17.29 3.73
N ARG A 96 7.89 17.53 2.48
CA ARG A 96 6.58 18.09 2.13
C ARG A 96 5.57 17.05 1.68
N VAL A 97 6.02 15.83 1.43
CA VAL A 97 5.11 14.73 1.08
C VAL A 97 4.15 14.47 2.23
N VAL A 98 2.86 14.45 1.90
CA VAL A 98 1.78 14.02 2.76
C VAL A 98 1.38 12.61 2.35
N ALA A 99 1.22 11.72 3.32
CA ALA A 99 0.89 10.32 3.12
C ALA A 99 -0.35 9.93 3.91
N ALA A 100 -1.27 9.21 3.26
CA ALA A 100 -2.43 8.60 3.90
C ALA A 100 -2.39 7.08 3.70
N ILE A 101 -2.26 6.34 4.80
CA ILE A 101 -2.37 4.88 4.85
C ILE A 101 -3.83 4.53 5.07
N GLY A 102 -4.47 3.98 4.04
CA GLY A 102 -5.91 3.75 4.01
C GLY A 102 -6.37 2.51 4.78
N PRO A 103 -7.70 2.31 4.88
CA PRO A 103 -8.30 1.13 5.48
C PRO A 103 -7.81 -0.15 4.80
N SER A 104 -7.45 -1.14 5.61
CA SER A 104 -6.89 -2.41 5.16
C SER A 104 -6.86 -3.41 6.31
N ILE A 105 -6.31 -4.60 6.13
CA ILE A 105 -6.22 -5.56 7.22
C ILE A 105 -5.27 -5.06 8.32
N GLY A 106 -5.81 -4.89 9.52
CA GLY A 106 -5.02 -4.50 10.69
C GLY A 106 -4.26 -5.67 11.31
N LYS A 107 -3.27 -5.36 12.13
CA LYS A 107 -2.50 -6.34 12.91
C LYS A 107 -3.40 -7.34 13.66
N CYS A 108 -4.54 -6.89 14.17
CA CYS A 108 -5.52 -7.71 14.90
C CYS A 108 -6.03 -8.92 14.11
N CYS A 109 -6.03 -8.84 12.77
CA CYS A 109 -6.56 -9.85 11.86
C CYS A 109 -5.51 -10.40 10.86
N PHE A 110 -4.36 -9.74 10.72
CA PHE A 110 -3.30 -10.20 9.84
C PHE A 110 -2.38 -11.19 10.55
N GLU A 111 -2.91 -12.39 10.79
CA GLU A 111 -2.16 -13.52 11.30
C GLU A 111 -1.57 -14.33 10.14
N VAL A 112 -0.27 -14.64 10.22
CA VAL A 112 0.56 -15.24 9.17
C VAL A 112 1.39 -16.39 9.69
N GLY A 113 1.94 -17.20 8.78
CA GLY A 113 2.92 -18.21 9.09
C GLY A 113 4.31 -17.65 9.34
N GLU A 114 5.20 -18.52 9.78
CA GLU A 114 6.59 -18.17 10.10
C GLU A 114 7.35 -17.63 8.88
N GLU A 115 7.06 -18.12 7.67
CA GLU A 115 7.70 -17.69 6.44
C GLU A 115 7.49 -16.20 6.14
N VAL A 116 6.29 -15.68 6.38
CA VAL A 116 5.99 -14.25 6.23
C VAL A 116 6.55 -13.46 7.41
N ALA A 117 6.40 -13.96 8.62
CA ALA A 117 6.89 -13.28 9.81
C ALA A 117 8.42 -13.08 9.77
N ARG A 118 9.18 -14.06 9.31
CA ARG A 118 10.64 -13.96 9.16
C ARG A 118 11.06 -12.81 8.22
N VAL A 119 10.34 -12.60 7.12
CA VAL A 119 10.62 -11.48 6.21
C VAL A 119 10.55 -10.15 6.96
N PHE A 120 9.47 -9.92 7.71
CA PHE A 120 9.31 -8.67 8.45
C PHE A 120 10.24 -8.56 9.67
N GLN A 121 10.61 -9.67 10.28
CA GLN A 121 11.62 -9.68 11.35
C GLN A 121 13.02 -9.30 10.83
N GLN A 122 13.35 -9.69 9.60
CA GLN A 122 14.61 -9.30 8.95
C GLN A 122 14.63 -7.82 8.55
N LEU A 123 13.51 -7.31 8.03
CA LEU A 123 13.37 -5.90 7.63
C LEU A 123 13.32 -4.95 8.85
N PHE A 124 12.70 -5.41 9.94
CA PHE A 124 12.49 -4.61 11.15
C PHE A 124 12.96 -5.37 12.39
N PRO A 125 14.29 -5.61 12.54
CA PRO A 125 14.82 -6.45 13.60
C PRO A 125 14.45 -5.94 14.99
N GLY A 126 13.89 -6.83 15.83
CA GLY A 126 13.49 -6.53 17.20
C GLY A 126 12.24 -5.66 17.34
N ASN A 127 11.60 -5.24 16.27
CA ASN A 127 10.41 -4.40 16.32
C ASN A 127 9.14 -5.20 16.59
N GLN A 128 8.81 -5.38 17.88
CA GLN A 128 7.60 -6.08 18.32
C GLN A 128 6.28 -5.37 17.97
N ALA A 129 6.33 -4.07 17.67
CA ALA A 129 5.15 -3.36 17.18
C ALA A 129 4.74 -3.88 15.79
N ILE A 130 5.72 -4.22 14.94
CA ILE A 130 5.46 -4.75 13.59
C ILE A 130 5.18 -6.25 13.66
N VAL A 131 6.06 -7.06 14.28
CA VAL A 131 5.87 -8.52 14.36
C VAL A 131 5.68 -8.95 15.80
N GLY A 132 4.48 -9.45 16.10
CA GLY A 132 4.12 -10.00 17.41
C GLY A 132 3.75 -11.47 17.33
N LEU A 133 3.57 -12.11 18.49
CA LEU A 133 3.04 -13.47 18.56
C LEU A 133 1.60 -13.51 18.07
N GLY A 134 1.27 -14.55 17.33
CA GLY A 134 -0.09 -14.84 16.88
C GLY A 134 -0.96 -15.45 17.97
N LYS A 135 -2.23 -15.68 17.64
CA LYS A 135 -3.20 -16.32 18.56
C LYS A 135 -3.02 -17.83 18.65
N GLN A 136 -2.41 -18.43 17.63
CA GLN A 136 -2.15 -19.86 17.56
C GLN A 136 -0.64 -20.13 17.63
N PRO A 137 -0.21 -21.29 18.17
CA PRO A 137 1.19 -21.69 18.14
C PRO A 137 1.75 -21.69 16.71
N GLY A 138 2.95 -21.14 16.51
CA GLY A 138 3.60 -21.04 15.21
C GLY A 138 3.01 -19.99 14.26
N LYS A 139 2.06 -19.16 14.75
CA LYS A 139 1.52 -18.02 14.02
C LYS A 139 2.03 -16.71 14.61
N TYR A 140 2.00 -15.68 13.76
CA TYR A 140 2.48 -14.34 14.08
C TYR A 140 1.49 -13.29 13.59
N GLN A 141 1.40 -12.18 14.28
CA GLN A 141 0.66 -11.01 13.82
C GLN A 141 1.63 -9.99 13.23
N VAL A 142 1.33 -9.51 12.03
CA VAL A 142 2.15 -8.49 11.35
C VAL A 142 1.34 -7.22 11.18
N ASP A 143 1.96 -6.08 11.51
CA ASP A 143 1.40 -4.75 11.31
C ASP A 143 1.92 -4.15 10.01
N LEU A 144 1.13 -4.24 8.94
CA LEU A 144 1.48 -3.66 7.66
C LEU A 144 1.36 -2.12 7.66
N TRP A 145 0.50 -1.55 8.52
CA TRP A 145 0.38 -0.10 8.64
C TRP A 145 1.66 0.50 9.20
N GLU A 146 2.14 -0.05 10.31
CA GLU A 146 3.37 0.42 10.95
C GLU A 146 4.60 0.12 10.06
N ALA A 147 4.63 -0.99 9.33
CA ALA A 147 5.69 -1.29 8.37
C ALA A 147 5.79 -0.22 7.29
N ASN A 148 4.69 0.09 6.58
CA ASN A 148 4.66 1.13 5.55
C ASN A 148 4.95 2.53 6.13
N ARG A 149 4.46 2.82 7.35
CA ARG A 149 4.78 4.07 8.05
C ARG A 149 6.29 4.20 8.31
N LYS A 150 6.95 3.12 8.72
CA LYS A 150 8.41 3.10 8.93
C LYS A 150 9.19 3.29 7.64
N GLU A 151 8.72 2.73 6.53
CA GLU A 151 9.32 2.99 5.21
C GLU A 151 9.26 4.48 4.84
N LEU A 152 8.09 5.12 5.01
CA LEU A 152 7.92 6.55 4.75
C LEU A 152 8.88 7.40 5.59
N LEU A 153 8.98 7.10 6.89
CA LEU A 153 9.89 7.80 7.81
C LEU A 153 11.37 7.60 7.40
N ALA A 154 11.74 6.39 7.02
CA ALA A 154 13.10 6.07 6.58
C ALA A 154 13.47 6.81 5.28
N CYS A 155 12.49 7.12 4.42
CA CYS A 155 12.68 7.94 3.23
C CYS A 155 12.75 9.45 3.51
N GLY A 156 12.45 9.90 4.74
CA GLY A 156 12.49 11.31 5.12
C GLY A 156 11.15 12.04 5.10
N VAL A 157 10.03 11.32 4.91
CA VAL A 157 8.69 11.89 5.10
C VAL A 157 8.50 12.19 6.58
N LYS A 158 8.01 13.37 6.90
CA LYS A 158 7.81 13.79 8.30
C LYS A 158 6.67 13.02 8.95
N ASN A 159 6.84 12.68 10.23
CA ASN A 159 5.82 11.95 10.98
C ASN A 159 4.47 12.67 11.05
N GLU A 160 4.49 14.00 11.20
CA GLU A 160 3.27 14.82 11.19
C GLU A 160 2.52 14.85 9.86
N ASN A 161 3.16 14.41 8.78
CA ASN A 161 2.57 14.33 7.45
C ASN A 161 2.05 12.93 7.11
N ILE A 162 2.09 11.98 8.05
CA ILE A 162 1.64 10.60 7.81
C ILE A 162 0.39 10.33 8.63
N GLU A 163 -0.72 10.14 7.96
CA GLU A 163 -1.99 9.75 8.57
C GLU A 163 -2.26 8.26 8.34
N VAL A 164 -2.77 7.59 9.38
CA VAL A 164 -3.19 6.18 9.31
C VAL A 164 -4.67 6.11 9.65
N ALA A 165 -5.47 5.57 8.73
CA ALA A 165 -6.92 5.45 8.92
C ALA A 165 -7.30 4.56 10.13
N GLY A 166 -6.45 3.58 10.49
CA GLY A 166 -6.65 2.72 11.65
C GLY A 166 -7.88 1.80 11.57
N MET A 167 -8.46 1.62 10.38
CA MET A 167 -9.69 0.85 10.16
C MET A 167 -9.35 -0.50 9.53
N CYS A 168 -9.58 -1.57 10.30
CA CYS A 168 -9.35 -2.93 9.82
C CYS A 168 -10.50 -3.41 8.93
N SER A 169 -10.20 -3.78 7.67
CA SER A 169 -11.19 -4.28 6.71
C SER A 169 -11.94 -5.54 7.18
N VAL A 170 -11.26 -6.41 7.94
CA VAL A 170 -11.89 -7.62 8.50
C VAL A 170 -12.86 -7.29 9.64
N CYS A 171 -12.51 -6.29 10.48
CA CYS A 171 -13.31 -5.92 11.65
C CYS A 171 -14.52 -5.03 11.30
N HIS A 172 -14.53 -4.43 10.10
CA HIS A 172 -15.61 -3.54 9.65
C HIS A 172 -16.28 -4.08 8.39
N PRO A 173 -17.05 -5.19 8.51
CA PRO A 173 -17.68 -5.88 7.36
C PRO A 173 -18.72 -5.03 6.64
N ASP A 174 -19.32 -4.06 7.33
CA ASP A 174 -20.34 -3.16 6.77
C ASP A 174 -19.73 -2.06 5.87
N LEU A 175 -18.40 -1.84 5.98
CA LEU A 175 -17.72 -0.78 5.25
C LEU A 175 -16.78 -1.32 4.17
N PHE A 176 -16.19 -2.50 4.38
CA PHE A 176 -15.11 -3.00 3.53
C PHE A 176 -15.28 -4.45 3.14
N PHE A 177 -14.90 -4.75 1.90
CA PHE A 177 -14.64 -6.11 1.48
C PHE A 177 -13.33 -6.62 2.08
N SER A 178 -13.27 -7.92 2.39
CA SER A 178 -12.08 -8.55 2.94
C SER A 178 -11.87 -9.93 2.32
N TYR A 179 -10.73 -10.10 1.66
CA TYR A 179 -10.33 -11.39 1.13
C TYR A 179 -10.10 -12.42 2.24
N ARG A 180 -9.55 -12.00 3.38
CA ARG A 180 -9.34 -12.84 4.57
C ARG A 180 -10.65 -13.40 5.12
N ARG A 181 -11.72 -12.61 5.09
CA ARG A 181 -13.04 -13.00 5.59
C ARG A 181 -13.85 -13.79 4.56
N GLU A 182 -13.83 -13.38 3.30
CA GLU A 182 -14.75 -13.84 2.27
C GLU A 182 -14.11 -14.78 1.24
N GLY A 183 -12.78 -14.87 1.21
CA GLY A 183 -12.04 -15.66 0.22
C GLY A 183 -12.30 -15.17 -1.20
N GLU A 184 -12.42 -16.09 -2.14
CA GLU A 184 -12.70 -15.76 -3.55
C GLU A 184 -14.08 -15.11 -3.77
N ARG A 185 -14.99 -15.19 -2.79
CA ARG A 185 -16.27 -14.48 -2.78
C ARG A 185 -16.16 -13.01 -2.44
N ALA A 186 -14.99 -12.53 -2.00
CA ALA A 186 -14.67 -11.11 -1.94
C ALA A 186 -14.58 -10.58 -3.38
N GLY A 187 -15.64 -10.82 -4.16
CA GLY A 187 -15.80 -10.21 -5.46
C GLY A 187 -15.69 -8.72 -5.27
N LEU A 188 -14.53 -8.15 -5.65
CA LEU A 188 -14.43 -6.70 -5.76
C LEU A 188 -15.57 -6.29 -6.66
N PRO A 189 -16.58 -5.55 -6.15
CA PRO A 189 -17.60 -5.03 -7.02
C PRO A 189 -16.85 -4.23 -8.09
N LEU A 190 -17.17 -4.54 -9.30
CA LEU A 190 -16.82 -3.73 -10.43
C LEU A 190 -17.65 -2.47 -10.29
N ILE A 191 -17.02 -1.40 -9.93
CA ILE A 191 -17.51 -0.07 -10.24
C ILE A 191 -16.67 0.44 -11.37
#